data_7937c7b83c95b1acc25716fd9bd8f78d
#
_entry.id   7937c7b83c95b1acc25716fd9bd8f78d
#
_cell.length_a   1.000
_cell.length_b   1.000
_cell.length_c   1.000
_cell.angle_alpha   90.00
_cell.angle_beta   90.00
_cell.angle_gamma   90.00
#
_symmetry.space_group_name_H-M   'P 1'
#
loop_
_entity.id
_entity.type
_entity.pdbx_description
1 polymer ?
#
loop_
_entity_poly.entity_id
_entity_poly.type
_entity_poly.pdbx_seq_one_letter_code
_entity_poly.pdbx_strand_id
1 'polypeptide(L)'
;MRLQLKKEGIEEIFEITHPQQRTEMINQFKEESNTPIFIHYFSKAVIVDPEKFSILLNKIIYSHSTSINQENDPFMLVFTNISKYEEYIKLLNKNHIITRADLGSETLMFAPNNFAMDISNIAAFLNFFSGGFEARYFNELVGDELILVKKSSDKQKMEKEYTYYHLLPDVMKKWYVMPYDFKAEKDYASYTMERLNVPDMALQWIHNSVSIRDMETFLNKIFSFIASRPVRKIERTEYMQRFNDLYYQKVLDRMNNLKELAPFSALNSYVVNGTTYSLEQIISDYHEIFLQFEGELSVYTEVIGHGDLCFSNILYDKNSYMMKFIDTKGALKEKDLWTDPYYDLAKLSHSILGNYDFINNELFIISLNNSLSLQLSLKSRLLTPFQQLFIKKVEEAGYDIKLIRLCEASLFLSMLPLHIDNPRKVLAFLLNAIQIKEELEQNV
;
A
#
# COMPACT_ATOMS: atom_id res chain seq x y z
N MET A 1 -3.62 14.98 6.15
CA MET A 1 -3.75 15.80 7.37
C MET A 1 -5.04 16.65 7.38
N ARG A 2 -5.23 17.65 6.50
CA ARG A 2 -6.44 18.53 6.53
C ARG A 2 -7.77 17.76 6.49
N LEU A 3 -7.87 16.71 5.66
CA LEU A 3 -9.05 15.85 5.60
C LEU A 3 -9.23 14.98 6.85
N GLN A 4 -8.13 14.52 7.46
CA GLN A 4 -8.16 13.77 8.71
C GLN A 4 -8.67 14.65 9.85
N LEU A 5 -8.12 15.85 9.99
CA LEU A 5 -8.53 16.80 11.03
C LEU A 5 -10.01 17.19 10.92
N LYS A 6 -10.53 17.37 9.70
CA LYS A 6 -11.98 17.63 9.48
C LYS A 6 -12.87 16.46 9.89
N LYS A 7 -12.42 15.22 9.73
CA LYS A 7 -13.17 14.02 10.17
C LYS A 7 -13.27 13.95 11.71
N GLU A 8 -12.32 14.54 12.41
CA GLU A 8 -12.25 14.55 13.88
C GLU A 8 -13.04 15.71 14.51
N GLY A 9 -13.88 16.39 13.73
CA GLY A 9 -14.73 17.47 14.24
C GLY A 9 -14.01 18.80 14.45
N ILE A 10 -12.84 19.01 13.84
CA ILE A 10 -12.16 20.30 13.83
C ILE A 10 -12.86 21.20 12.82
N GLU A 11 -13.52 22.25 13.31
CA GLU A 11 -14.38 23.12 12.52
C GLU A 11 -13.59 23.97 11.53
N GLU A 12 -12.50 24.58 11.99
CA GLU A 12 -11.67 25.46 11.16
C GLU A 12 -10.20 25.04 11.15
N ILE A 13 -9.58 25.05 9.97
CA ILE A 13 -8.17 24.71 9.78
C ILE A 13 -7.49 25.83 9.01
N PHE A 14 -6.57 26.51 9.69
CA PHE A 14 -5.74 27.57 9.13
C PHE A 14 -4.37 27.04 8.74
N GLU A 15 -3.98 27.24 7.49
CA GLU A 15 -2.64 26.96 7.02
C GLU A 15 -1.81 28.26 7.06
N ILE A 16 -0.87 28.33 8.00
CA ILE A 16 -0.11 29.55 8.29
C ILE A 16 1.30 29.40 7.69
N THR A 17 1.59 30.21 6.71
CA THR A 17 2.91 30.27 6.05
C THR A 17 3.71 31.50 6.47
N HIS A 18 3.04 32.58 6.97
CA HIS A 18 3.68 33.81 7.39
C HIS A 18 3.26 34.25 8.80
N PRO A 19 4.17 34.86 9.60
CA PRO A 19 3.88 35.31 10.97
C PRO A 19 2.66 36.26 11.09
N GLN A 20 2.43 37.11 10.11
CA GLN A 20 1.31 38.06 10.10
C GLN A 20 -0.06 37.37 10.11
N GLN A 21 -0.20 36.28 9.39
CA GLN A 21 -1.43 35.48 9.33
C GLN A 21 -1.87 34.97 10.72
N ARG A 22 -0.90 34.67 11.60
CA ARG A 22 -1.19 34.25 13.00
C ARG A 22 -1.90 35.31 13.79
N THR A 23 -1.48 36.55 13.63
CA THR A 23 -2.07 37.69 14.33
C THR A 23 -3.47 38.01 13.81
N GLU A 24 -3.67 37.93 12.50
CA GLU A 24 -4.98 38.14 11.85
C GLU A 24 -5.98 37.09 12.32
N MET A 25 -5.59 35.83 12.36
CA MET A 25 -6.41 34.70 12.84
C MET A 25 -6.84 34.93 14.31
N ILE A 26 -5.92 35.31 15.19
CA ILE A 26 -6.23 35.56 16.61
C ILE A 26 -7.25 36.67 16.74
N ASN A 27 -7.11 37.77 15.99
CA ASN A 27 -8.04 38.91 16.05
C ASN A 27 -9.45 38.51 15.61
N GLN A 28 -9.57 37.61 14.60
CA GLN A 28 -10.87 37.10 14.19
C GLN A 28 -11.59 36.37 15.33
N PHE A 29 -10.89 35.52 16.08
CA PHE A 29 -11.49 34.73 17.17
C PHE A 29 -11.75 35.54 18.46
N LYS A 30 -11.13 36.71 18.61
CA LYS A 30 -11.40 37.60 19.75
C LYS A 30 -12.80 38.23 19.72
N GLU A 31 -13.36 38.34 18.54
CA GLU A 31 -14.69 38.91 18.32
C GLU A 31 -15.83 37.90 18.56
N GLU A 32 -15.49 36.62 18.67
CA GLU A 32 -16.44 35.53 18.87
C GLU A 32 -16.68 35.28 20.37
N SER A 33 -17.94 35.06 20.76
CA SER A 33 -18.36 34.88 22.17
C SER A 33 -18.01 33.52 22.76
N ASN A 34 -17.54 32.59 21.97
CA ASN A 34 -17.15 31.24 22.37
C ASN A 34 -15.66 31.17 22.74
N THR A 35 -15.32 30.31 23.72
CA THR A 35 -13.92 30.03 24.09
C THR A 35 -13.35 28.95 23.16
N PRO A 36 -12.71 29.33 22.06
CA PRO A 36 -12.20 28.37 21.11
C PRO A 36 -11.00 27.58 21.70
N ILE A 37 -10.85 26.33 21.28
CA ILE A 37 -9.68 25.53 21.56
C ILE A 37 -8.76 25.62 20.36
N PHE A 38 -7.50 26.01 20.59
CA PHE A 38 -6.50 26.13 19.55
C PHE A 38 -5.57 24.92 19.56
N ILE A 39 -5.48 24.24 18.43
CA ILE A 39 -4.51 23.18 18.21
C ILE A 39 -3.45 23.73 17.26
N HIS A 40 -2.27 24.02 17.80
CA HIS A 40 -1.13 24.42 17.00
C HIS A 40 -0.31 23.18 16.61
N TYR A 41 -0.28 22.89 15.33
CA TYR A 41 0.37 21.71 14.79
C TYR A 41 1.45 22.11 13.78
N PHE A 42 2.67 21.64 14.01
CA PHE A 42 3.78 21.87 13.09
C PHE A 42 3.85 20.79 12.02
N SER A 43 4.14 21.20 10.78
CA SER A 43 4.22 20.29 9.62
C SER A 43 5.35 19.27 9.68
N LYS A 44 6.20 19.32 10.70
CA LYS A 44 7.28 18.36 10.92
C LYS A 44 6.85 17.00 11.46
N ALA A 45 5.56 16.82 11.75
CA ALA A 45 5.03 15.54 12.20
C ALA A 45 3.82 15.09 11.36
N VAL A 46 3.55 13.81 11.34
CA VAL A 46 2.37 13.21 10.69
C VAL A 46 1.57 12.40 11.68
N ILE A 47 0.24 12.40 11.52
CA ILE A 47 -0.66 11.57 12.31
C ILE A 47 -0.69 10.20 11.64
N VAL A 48 -0.24 9.18 12.38
CA VAL A 48 -0.15 7.79 11.91
C VAL A 48 -1.31 6.92 12.41
N ASP A 49 -1.95 7.31 13.51
CA ASP A 49 -3.12 6.63 14.07
C ASP A 49 -4.22 7.66 14.38
N PRO A 50 -5.17 7.88 13.44
CA PRO A 50 -6.25 8.84 13.62
C PRO A 50 -7.19 8.53 14.79
N GLU A 51 -7.43 7.25 15.10
CA GLU A 51 -8.33 6.87 16.20
C GLU A 51 -7.74 7.26 17.56
N LYS A 52 -6.46 6.94 17.77
CA LYS A 52 -5.77 7.36 18.99
C LYS A 52 -5.63 8.88 19.10
N PHE A 53 -5.47 9.56 17.96
CA PHE A 53 -5.46 11.01 17.92
C PHE A 53 -6.81 11.59 18.36
N SER A 54 -7.93 11.07 17.88
CA SER A 54 -9.28 11.46 18.28
C SER A 54 -9.52 11.26 19.79
N ILE A 55 -9.14 10.10 20.32
CA ILE A 55 -9.23 9.81 21.76
C ILE A 55 -8.42 10.80 22.58
N LEU A 56 -7.21 11.14 22.11
CA LEU A 56 -6.36 12.12 22.78
C LEU A 56 -6.97 13.51 22.78
N LEU A 57 -7.48 13.99 21.63
CA LEU A 57 -8.13 15.29 21.51
C LEU A 57 -9.30 15.42 22.49
N ASN A 58 -10.14 14.40 22.55
CA ASN A 58 -11.26 14.38 23.50
C ASN A 58 -10.79 14.52 24.96
N LYS A 59 -9.72 13.80 25.34
CA LYS A 59 -9.15 13.92 26.70
C LYS A 59 -8.59 15.32 27.00
N ILE A 60 -7.87 15.90 26.04
CA ILE A 60 -7.25 17.24 26.19
C ILE A 60 -8.33 18.32 26.28
N ILE A 61 -9.36 18.25 25.46
CA ILE A 61 -10.48 19.21 25.48
C ILE A 61 -11.14 19.24 26.84
N TYR A 62 -11.37 18.10 27.47
CA TYR A 62 -11.97 18.01 28.82
C TYR A 62 -11.00 18.39 29.94
N SER A 63 -9.69 18.44 29.72
CA SER A 63 -8.71 18.77 30.76
C SER A 63 -8.67 20.28 31.09
N HIS A 64 -9.19 21.14 30.22
CA HIS A 64 -9.11 22.59 30.30
C HIS A 64 -7.70 23.18 30.52
N SER A 65 -6.66 22.40 30.23
CA SER A 65 -5.26 22.76 30.45
C SER A 65 -4.54 22.90 29.11
N THR A 66 -3.54 23.79 29.06
CA THR A 66 -2.58 23.79 27.95
C THR A 66 -1.83 22.48 27.92
N SER A 67 -1.63 21.92 26.75
CA SER A 67 -1.01 20.61 26.60
C SER A 67 0.07 20.62 25.50
N ILE A 68 1.13 19.84 25.69
CA ILE A 68 2.31 19.80 24.84
C ILE A 68 2.76 18.34 24.65
N ASN A 69 3.20 17.99 23.45
CA ASN A 69 3.61 16.61 23.14
C ASN A 69 5.01 16.22 23.62
N GLN A 70 5.89 17.21 23.82
CA GLN A 70 7.25 16.99 24.31
C GLN A 70 7.82 18.27 24.94
N GLU A 71 8.86 18.13 25.74
CA GLU A 71 9.38 19.19 26.59
C GLU A 71 10.08 20.29 25.77
N ASN A 72 10.87 19.89 24.78
CA ASN A 72 11.61 20.78 23.90
C ASN A 72 11.20 20.55 22.45
N ASP A 73 11.09 21.64 21.68
CA ASP A 73 10.76 21.62 20.25
C ASP A 73 9.50 20.79 19.92
N PRO A 74 8.35 21.11 20.52
CA PRO A 74 7.11 20.38 20.31
C PRO A 74 6.62 20.48 18.88
N PHE A 75 5.87 19.46 18.42
CA PHE A 75 5.20 19.52 17.13
C PHE A 75 3.67 19.70 17.25
N MET A 76 3.12 19.57 18.45
CA MET A 76 1.70 19.78 18.71
C MET A 76 1.49 20.41 20.08
N LEU A 77 0.74 21.49 20.10
CA LEU A 77 0.30 22.18 21.31
C LEU A 77 -1.20 22.39 21.26
N VAL A 78 -1.85 22.27 22.39
CA VAL A 78 -3.28 22.53 22.54
C VAL A 78 -3.49 23.59 23.60
N PHE A 79 -4.20 24.63 23.25
CA PHE A 79 -4.53 25.76 24.13
C PHE A 79 -6.03 25.83 24.33
N THR A 80 -6.45 25.92 25.58
CA THR A 80 -7.84 26.08 25.97
C THR A 80 -8.14 27.57 26.37
N ASN A 81 -7.16 28.44 26.17
CA ASN A 81 -7.27 29.87 26.50
C ASN A 81 -6.57 30.71 25.43
N ILE A 82 -7.31 31.67 24.85
CA ILE A 82 -6.81 32.53 23.78
C ILE A 82 -5.63 33.40 24.22
N SER A 83 -5.63 33.91 25.49
CA SER A 83 -4.55 34.74 25.98
C SER A 83 -3.23 34.00 26.08
N LYS A 84 -3.26 32.72 26.51
CA LYS A 84 -2.06 31.84 26.50
C LYS A 84 -1.60 31.55 25.09
N TYR A 85 -2.52 31.38 24.17
CA TYR A 85 -2.16 31.18 22.75
C TYR A 85 -1.53 32.46 22.16
N GLU A 86 -1.99 33.64 22.51
CA GLU A 86 -1.38 34.89 22.09
C GLU A 86 0.06 35.09 22.63
N GLU A 87 0.29 34.78 23.90
CA GLU A 87 1.63 34.80 24.49
C GLU A 87 2.58 33.84 23.73
N TYR A 88 2.12 32.65 23.47
CA TYR A 88 2.85 31.67 22.68
C TYR A 88 3.18 32.21 21.28
N ILE A 89 2.24 32.79 20.55
CA ILE A 89 2.46 33.37 19.23
C ILE A 89 3.48 34.49 19.24
N LYS A 90 3.49 35.32 20.30
CA LYS A 90 4.52 36.35 20.46
C LYS A 90 5.93 35.79 20.62
N LEU A 91 6.08 34.68 21.33
CA LEU A 91 7.36 33.96 21.46
C LEU A 91 7.78 33.34 20.13
N LEU A 92 6.86 32.66 19.46
CA LEU A 92 7.10 32.04 18.18
C LEU A 92 7.51 33.03 17.10
N ASN A 93 6.91 34.21 17.06
CA ASN A 93 7.25 35.28 16.13
C ASN A 93 8.66 35.89 16.36
N LYS A 94 9.25 35.66 17.54
CA LYS A 94 10.62 36.03 17.88
C LYS A 94 11.62 34.90 17.55
N ASN A 95 11.20 33.84 16.85
CA ASN A 95 11.99 32.63 16.60
C ASN A 95 12.50 31.93 17.87
N HIS A 96 11.77 32.09 18.98
CA HIS A 96 12.10 31.43 20.23
C HIS A 96 11.74 29.95 20.15
N ILE A 97 12.67 29.06 20.56
CA ILE A 97 12.39 27.62 20.68
C ILE A 97 11.50 27.44 21.92
N ILE A 98 10.28 27.00 21.69
CA ILE A 98 9.28 26.85 22.74
C ILE A 98 9.61 25.62 23.58
N THR A 99 9.60 25.83 24.90
CA THR A 99 9.76 24.77 25.90
C THR A 99 8.51 24.70 26.79
N ARG A 100 8.39 23.65 27.58
CA ARG A 100 7.31 23.55 28.57
C ARG A 100 7.34 24.71 29.60
N ALA A 101 8.52 25.15 29.94
CA ALA A 101 8.68 26.26 30.89
C ALA A 101 8.05 27.57 30.39
N ASP A 102 8.08 27.82 29.09
CA ASP A 102 7.48 29.02 28.48
C ASP A 102 5.94 29.02 28.54
N LEU A 103 5.34 27.84 28.72
CA LEU A 103 3.88 27.66 28.74
C LEU A 103 3.31 27.57 30.18
N GLY A 104 4.17 27.54 31.18
CA GLY A 104 3.82 27.44 32.60
C GLY A 104 3.85 26.02 33.16
N SER A 105 4.07 25.91 34.46
CA SER A 105 4.25 24.64 35.19
C SER A 105 3.04 23.69 35.14
N GLU A 106 1.84 24.24 34.89
CA GLU A 106 0.59 23.49 34.82
C GLU A 106 0.37 22.82 33.42
N THR A 107 1.27 23.05 32.48
CA THR A 107 1.17 22.48 31.14
C THR A 107 1.27 20.95 31.19
N LEU A 108 0.26 20.27 30.68
CA LEU A 108 0.22 18.82 30.62
C LEU A 108 1.09 18.29 29.48
N MET A 109 1.80 17.22 29.73
CA MET A 109 2.53 16.47 28.69
C MET A 109 1.74 15.26 28.24
N PHE A 110 1.74 15.00 26.94
CA PHE A 110 1.21 13.78 26.37
C PHE A 110 2.23 13.11 25.44
N ALA A 111 2.26 11.77 25.46
CA ALA A 111 3.19 11.02 24.62
C ALA A 111 2.69 10.94 23.16
N PRO A 112 3.44 11.39 22.16
CA PRO A 112 3.04 11.36 20.76
C PRO A 112 3.19 9.98 20.13
N ASN A 113 4.01 9.11 20.72
CA ASN A 113 4.49 7.84 20.13
C ASN A 113 3.37 6.86 19.74
N ASN A 114 2.15 7.12 20.21
CA ASN A 114 1.01 6.24 19.96
C ASN A 114 0.12 6.71 18.80
N PHE A 115 0.28 7.92 18.28
CA PHE A 115 -0.60 8.46 17.23
C PHE A 115 0.09 9.34 16.20
N ALA A 116 1.26 9.88 16.50
CA ALA A 116 1.98 10.79 15.59
C ALA A 116 3.49 10.51 15.58
N MET A 117 4.12 10.83 14.47
CA MET A 117 5.55 10.64 14.26
C MET A 117 6.18 11.94 13.75
N ASP A 118 7.29 12.32 14.38
CA ASP A 118 8.13 13.43 13.91
C ASP A 118 8.93 13.00 12.68
N ILE A 119 8.73 13.68 11.55
CA ILE A 119 9.40 13.43 10.27
C ILE A 119 10.43 14.52 9.95
N SER A 120 10.87 15.32 10.94
CA SER A 120 11.84 16.38 10.74
C SER A 120 13.24 15.87 10.41
N ASN A 121 13.60 14.66 10.85
CA ASN A 121 14.86 14.04 10.43
C ASN A 121 14.64 13.08 9.26
N ILE A 122 15.68 12.94 8.43
CA ILE A 122 15.60 12.19 7.18
C ILE A 122 15.32 10.69 7.40
N ALA A 123 15.87 10.09 8.46
CA ALA A 123 15.64 8.68 8.77
C ALA A 123 14.19 8.40 9.17
N ALA A 124 13.60 9.27 10.01
CA ALA A 124 12.20 9.18 10.40
C ALA A 124 11.26 9.41 9.21
N PHE A 125 11.57 10.41 8.37
CA PHE A 125 10.83 10.66 7.13
C PHE A 125 10.86 9.46 6.18
N LEU A 126 12.03 8.87 5.97
CA LEU A 126 12.21 7.72 5.09
C LEU A 126 11.56 6.46 5.66
N ASN A 127 11.57 6.26 6.98
CA ASN A 127 10.83 5.18 7.63
C ASN A 127 9.33 5.32 7.42
N PHE A 128 8.79 6.52 7.58
CA PHE A 128 7.40 6.81 7.29
C PHE A 128 7.08 6.59 5.81
N PHE A 129 7.92 7.11 4.92
CA PHE A 129 7.71 7.08 3.47
C PHE A 129 7.86 5.68 2.87
N SER A 130 8.73 4.84 3.43
CA SER A 130 8.92 3.44 3.01
C SER A 130 7.89 2.47 3.57
N GLY A 131 6.78 2.97 4.15
CA GLY A 131 5.73 2.11 4.71
C GLY A 131 6.13 1.37 5.97
N GLY A 132 7.14 1.83 6.70
CA GLY A 132 7.62 1.22 7.95
C GLY A 132 6.56 1.08 9.05
N PHE A 133 5.34 1.62 8.82
CA PHE A 133 4.17 1.43 9.68
C PHE A 133 3.16 0.41 9.13
N GLU A 134 3.27 0.02 7.86
CA GLU A 134 2.49 -1.08 7.28
C GLU A 134 3.26 -2.41 7.28
N ALA A 135 4.30 -2.56 8.09
CA ALA A 135 4.85 -3.87 8.35
C ALA A 135 3.69 -4.73 8.85
N ARG A 136 3.17 -5.59 7.96
CA ARG A 136 2.13 -6.55 8.32
C ARG A 136 2.54 -7.17 9.65
N TYR A 137 1.62 -7.37 10.54
CA TYR A 137 1.74 -7.85 11.93
C TYR A 137 2.86 -8.88 12.21
N PHE A 138 3.46 -9.47 11.18
CA PHE A 138 4.49 -10.50 11.25
C PHE A 138 5.91 -10.06 10.85
N ASN A 139 6.14 -8.86 10.35
CA ASN A 139 7.46 -8.40 9.92
C ASN A 139 7.82 -7.11 10.64
N GLU A 140 8.98 -7.09 11.27
CA GLU A 140 9.58 -5.89 11.85
C GLU A 140 10.72 -5.41 10.94
N LEU A 141 10.70 -4.12 10.57
CA LEU A 141 11.79 -3.46 9.88
C LEU A 141 12.49 -2.54 10.87
N VAL A 142 13.76 -2.81 11.14
CA VAL A 142 14.60 -2.00 12.03
C VAL A 142 15.83 -1.59 11.23
N GLY A 143 16.27 -0.34 11.36
CA GLY A 143 17.47 0.08 10.62
C GLY A 143 17.85 1.53 10.88
N ASP A 144 18.91 1.95 10.23
CA ASP A 144 19.42 3.32 10.21
C ASP A 144 19.31 3.94 8.80
N GLU A 145 20.13 4.94 8.52
CA GLU A 145 20.12 5.64 7.22
C GLU A 145 20.69 4.79 6.07
N LEU A 146 21.44 3.74 6.35
CA LEU A 146 22.21 2.96 5.38
C LEU A 146 21.72 1.53 5.23
N ILE A 147 21.17 0.93 6.31
CA ILE A 147 20.78 -0.47 6.34
C ILE A 147 19.37 -0.67 6.88
N LEU A 148 18.72 -1.73 6.43
CA LEU A 148 17.47 -2.25 6.95
C LEU A 148 17.67 -3.70 7.40
N VAL A 149 17.19 -4.03 8.59
CA VAL A 149 17.08 -5.40 9.10
C VAL A 149 15.62 -5.82 9.03
N LYS A 150 15.31 -6.79 8.20
CA LYS A 150 14.00 -7.41 8.13
C LYS A 150 13.97 -8.61 9.06
N LYS A 151 12.96 -8.66 9.94
CA LYS A 151 12.81 -9.68 10.99
C LYS A 151 11.39 -10.21 11.00
N SER A 152 11.22 -11.52 11.20
CA SER A 152 9.92 -12.15 11.31
C SER A 152 9.97 -13.39 12.19
N SER A 153 8.85 -13.69 12.86
CA SER A 153 8.63 -14.96 13.55
C SER A 153 8.47 -16.14 12.56
N ASP A 154 8.05 -15.86 11.31
CA ASP A 154 8.09 -16.85 10.24
C ASP A 154 9.52 -17.00 9.69
N LYS A 155 10.29 -17.84 10.41
CA LYS A 155 11.70 -18.08 10.08
C LYS A 155 11.90 -18.70 8.70
N GLN A 156 10.98 -19.58 8.28
CA GLN A 156 11.08 -20.23 6.98
C GLN A 156 10.87 -19.22 5.84
N LYS A 157 9.97 -18.28 6.01
CA LYS A 157 9.77 -17.18 5.06
C LYS A 157 11.05 -16.35 4.93
N MET A 158 11.66 -15.95 6.04
CA MET A 158 12.91 -15.16 6.03
C MET A 158 14.05 -15.90 5.33
N GLU A 159 14.21 -17.19 5.61
CA GLU A 159 15.20 -18.03 4.94
C GLU A 159 14.96 -18.15 3.44
N LYS A 160 13.72 -18.33 3.02
CA LYS A 160 13.33 -18.38 1.61
C LYS A 160 13.63 -17.07 0.86
N GLU A 161 13.29 -15.93 1.46
CA GLU A 161 13.55 -14.60 0.87
C GLU A 161 15.06 -14.34 0.75
N TYR A 162 15.82 -14.63 1.80
CA TYR A 162 17.28 -14.51 1.80
C TYR A 162 17.91 -15.40 0.75
N THR A 163 17.58 -16.70 0.74
CA THR A 163 18.17 -17.70 -0.13
C THR A 163 17.83 -17.45 -1.61
N TYR A 164 16.63 -16.91 -1.89
CA TYR A 164 16.20 -16.58 -3.24
C TYR A 164 17.24 -15.76 -4.02
N TYR A 165 17.74 -14.66 -3.44
CA TYR A 165 18.74 -13.81 -4.10
C TYR A 165 20.03 -14.58 -4.41
N HIS A 166 20.48 -15.42 -3.48
CA HIS A 166 21.73 -16.16 -3.64
C HIS A 166 21.64 -17.29 -4.68
N LEU A 167 20.45 -17.79 -4.94
CA LEU A 167 20.16 -18.76 -6.00
C LEU A 167 19.98 -18.12 -7.38
N LEU A 168 19.76 -16.80 -7.45
CA LEU A 168 19.55 -16.12 -8.74
C LEU A 168 20.80 -16.20 -9.64
N PRO A 169 20.61 -16.37 -10.97
CA PRO A 169 21.65 -16.13 -11.95
C PRO A 169 22.16 -14.68 -11.86
N ASP A 170 23.46 -14.45 -12.10
CA ASP A 170 24.06 -13.13 -11.95
C ASP A 170 23.42 -12.07 -12.84
N VAL A 171 22.92 -12.43 -14.02
CA VAL A 171 22.19 -11.53 -14.92
C VAL A 171 20.93 -10.92 -14.28
N MET A 172 20.33 -11.61 -13.32
CA MET A 172 19.14 -11.14 -12.61
C MET A 172 19.45 -10.38 -11.32
N LYS A 173 20.55 -10.66 -10.64
CA LYS A 173 20.89 -10.06 -9.35
C LYS A 173 20.91 -8.53 -9.37
N LYS A 174 21.26 -7.93 -10.51
CA LYS A 174 21.28 -6.45 -10.69
C LYS A 174 19.91 -5.79 -10.45
N TRP A 175 18.82 -6.54 -10.57
CA TRP A 175 17.44 -6.05 -10.39
C TRP A 175 16.98 -6.05 -8.93
N TYR A 176 17.67 -6.77 -8.04
CA TYR A 176 17.23 -6.99 -6.66
C TYR A 176 18.13 -6.26 -5.67
N VAL A 177 17.57 -5.93 -4.50
CA VAL A 177 18.37 -5.53 -3.34
C VAL A 177 19.02 -6.78 -2.76
N MET A 178 20.32 -6.75 -2.51
CA MET A 178 21.07 -7.89 -1.98
C MET A 178 20.82 -8.06 -0.47
N PRO A 179 20.27 -9.18 -0.02
CA PRO A 179 20.21 -9.53 1.38
C PRO A 179 21.53 -10.14 1.83
N TYR A 180 21.96 -9.82 3.06
CA TYR A 180 23.17 -10.36 3.69
C TYR A 180 22.95 -10.54 5.19
N ASP A 181 23.90 -11.12 5.90
CA ASP A 181 23.90 -11.30 7.36
C ASP A 181 22.61 -11.97 7.88
N PHE A 182 22.27 -13.13 7.29
CA PHE A 182 21.13 -13.93 7.76
C PHE A 182 21.39 -14.50 9.14
N LYS A 183 20.40 -14.36 10.03
CA LYS A 183 20.43 -14.89 11.40
C LYS A 183 19.14 -15.62 11.70
N ALA A 184 19.25 -16.83 12.26
CA ALA A 184 18.13 -17.60 12.78
C ALA A 184 18.25 -17.72 14.30
N GLU A 185 17.35 -17.06 15.00
CA GLU A 185 17.26 -17.07 16.46
C GLU A 185 16.16 -18.05 16.92
N LYS A 186 15.99 -18.19 18.25
CA LYS A 186 14.98 -19.10 18.81
C LYS A 186 13.56 -18.75 18.34
N ASP A 187 13.20 -17.47 18.35
CA ASP A 187 11.82 -17.00 18.15
C ASP A 187 11.62 -16.26 16.82
N TYR A 188 12.68 -15.93 16.10
CA TYR A 188 12.63 -15.21 14.82
C TYR A 188 13.82 -15.56 13.93
N ALA A 189 13.73 -15.16 12.66
CA ALA A 189 14.87 -15.02 11.78
C ALA A 189 14.91 -13.61 11.19
N SER A 190 16.09 -13.18 10.76
CA SER A 190 16.31 -11.86 10.16
C SER A 190 17.41 -11.93 9.11
N TYR A 191 17.38 -10.94 8.21
CA TYR A 191 18.49 -10.63 7.32
C TYR A 191 18.62 -9.11 7.17
N THR A 192 19.81 -8.68 6.79
CA THR A 192 20.12 -7.28 6.54
C THR A 192 20.12 -7.00 5.05
N MET A 193 19.77 -5.78 4.64
CA MET A 193 19.88 -5.28 3.27
C MET A 193 20.23 -3.80 3.27
N GLU A 194 20.75 -3.32 2.14
CA GLU A 194 20.96 -1.89 1.92
C GLU A 194 19.62 -1.15 1.98
N ARG A 195 19.61 -0.03 2.68
CA ARG A 195 18.47 0.89 2.65
C ARG A 195 18.61 1.80 1.45
N LEU A 196 17.75 1.58 0.47
CA LEU A 196 17.61 2.49 -0.66
C LEU A 196 16.57 3.57 -0.28
N ASN A 197 17.03 4.82 -0.26
CA ASN A 197 16.17 5.99 0.04
C ASN A 197 15.33 6.37 -1.18
N VAL A 198 14.58 5.41 -1.70
CA VAL A 198 13.79 5.51 -2.92
C VAL A 198 12.38 5.02 -2.62
N PRO A 199 11.35 5.79 -3.01
CA PRO A 199 9.97 5.36 -2.83
C PRO A 199 9.67 4.13 -3.70
N ASP A 200 8.79 3.26 -3.20
CA ASP A 200 8.20 2.24 -4.05
C ASP A 200 7.27 2.85 -5.11
N MET A 201 6.98 2.06 -6.14
CA MET A 201 6.14 2.53 -7.25
C MET A 201 4.67 2.68 -6.84
N ALA A 202 4.17 1.90 -5.86
CA ALA A 202 2.79 2.01 -5.39
C ALA A 202 2.55 3.38 -4.74
N LEU A 203 3.47 3.82 -3.89
CA LEU A 203 3.39 5.13 -3.26
C LEU A 203 3.38 6.26 -4.30
N GLN A 204 4.29 6.19 -5.27
CA GLN A 204 4.33 7.18 -6.37
C GLN A 204 3.05 7.15 -7.21
N TRP A 205 2.47 5.97 -7.42
CA TRP A 205 1.26 5.74 -8.20
C TRP A 205 0.03 6.35 -7.56
N ILE A 206 -0.25 6.04 -6.30
CA ILE A 206 -1.42 6.54 -5.57
C ILE A 206 -1.35 8.05 -5.29
N HIS A 207 -0.15 8.62 -5.18
CA HIS A 207 0.05 10.06 -5.01
C HIS A 207 0.10 10.84 -6.34
N ASN A 208 -0.14 10.18 -7.48
CA ASN A 208 -0.14 10.80 -8.81
C ASN A 208 1.18 11.52 -9.15
N SER A 209 2.31 11.07 -8.60
CA SER A 209 3.62 11.68 -8.83
C SER A 209 4.32 11.18 -10.09
N VAL A 210 3.71 10.25 -10.81
CA VAL A 210 4.22 9.63 -12.05
C VAL A 210 3.55 10.28 -13.25
N SER A 211 4.32 10.86 -14.17
CA SER A 211 3.83 11.31 -15.47
C SER A 211 3.74 10.15 -16.46
N ILE A 212 3.08 10.37 -17.61
CA ILE A 212 3.04 9.36 -18.71
C ILE A 212 4.45 9.01 -19.19
N ARG A 213 5.35 9.98 -19.27
CA ARG A 213 6.75 9.76 -19.67
C ARG A 213 7.52 8.93 -18.62
N ASP A 214 7.29 9.21 -17.33
CA ASP A 214 7.90 8.43 -16.24
C ASP A 214 7.41 6.99 -16.29
N MET A 215 6.09 6.78 -16.52
CA MET A 215 5.50 5.44 -16.65
C MET A 215 6.08 4.71 -17.87
N GLU A 216 6.23 5.37 -19.00
CA GLU A 216 6.85 4.76 -20.19
C GLU A 216 8.28 4.28 -19.90
N THR A 217 9.08 5.13 -19.23
CA THR A 217 10.46 4.79 -18.84
C THR A 217 10.47 3.63 -17.84
N PHE A 218 9.58 3.67 -16.86
CA PHE A 218 9.39 2.59 -15.89
C PHE A 218 9.04 1.27 -16.58
N LEU A 219 8.02 1.27 -17.44
CA LEU A 219 7.60 0.07 -18.17
C LEU A 219 8.71 -0.46 -19.09
N ASN A 220 9.46 0.40 -19.77
CA ASN A 220 10.61 -0.05 -20.57
C ASN A 220 11.64 -0.82 -19.71
N LYS A 221 11.90 -0.38 -18.47
CA LYS A 221 12.78 -1.11 -17.54
C LYS A 221 12.17 -2.43 -17.08
N ILE A 222 10.90 -2.43 -16.72
CA ILE A 222 10.15 -3.65 -16.35
C ILE A 222 10.22 -4.67 -17.48
N PHE A 223 9.92 -4.27 -18.71
CA PHE A 223 9.96 -5.20 -19.84
C PHE A 223 11.39 -5.62 -20.21
N SER A 224 12.41 -4.81 -19.92
CA SER A 224 13.82 -5.24 -19.98
C SER A 224 14.13 -6.31 -18.95
N PHE A 225 13.59 -6.22 -17.72
CA PHE A 225 13.67 -7.30 -16.73
C PHE A 225 12.94 -8.55 -17.22
N ILE A 226 11.68 -8.43 -17.66
CA ILE A 226 10.88 -9.54 -18.18
C ILE A 226 11.62 -10.30 -19.29
N ALA A 227 12.23 -9.56 -20.24
CA ALA A 227 13.00 -10.16 -21.35
C ALA A 227 14.33 -10.79 -20.89
N SER A 228 14.89 -10.37 -19.75
CA SER A 228 16.16 -10.90 -19.22
C SER A 228 15.99 -12.18 -18.38
N ARG A 229 14.76 -12.60 -18.09
CA ARG A 229 14.50 -13.78 -17.28
C ARG A 229 14.95 -15.05 -18.02
N PRO A 230 15.67 -15.96 -17.38
CA PRO A 230 15.92 -17.28 -17.91
C PRO A 230 14.59 -18.02 -18.18
N VAL A 231 14.54 -18.73 -19.32
CA VAL A 231 13.37 -19.48 -19.77
C VAL A 231 13.76 -20.95 -19.91
N ARG A 232 12.89 -21.85 -19.47
CA ARG A 232 13.03 -23.29 -19.75
C ARG A 232 11.72 -23.85 -20.27
N LYS A 233 11.83 -24.84 -21.16
CA LYS A 233 10.69 -25.64 -21.59
C LYS A 233 10.46 -26.78 -20.58
N ILE A 234 9.18 -27.08 -20.36
CA ILE A 234 8.77 -28.20 -19.52
C ILE A 234 7.72 -29.03 -20.27
N GLU A 235 7.46 -30.24 -19.80
CA GLU A 235 6.45 -31.10 -20.37
C GLU A 235 5.04 -30.50 -20.21
N ARG A 236 4.19 -30.72 -21.23
CA ARG A 236 2.81 -30.18 -21.23
C ARG A 236 2.04 -30.55 -19.96
N THR A 237 2.08 -31.80 -19.56
CA THR A 237 1.35 -32.30 -18.38
C THR A 237 1.81 -31.60 -17.10
N GLU A 238 3.11 -31.38 -16.94
CA GLU A 238 3.69 -30.69 -15.81
C GLU A 238 3.28 -29.19 -15.81
N TYR A 239 3.33 -28.56 -16.99
CA TYR A 239 2.91 -27.16 -17.14
C TYR A 239 1.44 -26.97 -16.78
N MET A 240 0.55 -27.79 -17.34
CA MET A 240 -0.89 -27.73 -17.11
C MET A 240 -1.23 -27.93 -15.63
N GLN A 241 -0.58 -28.88 -14.95
CA GLN A 241 -0.77 -29.08 -13.52
C GLN A 241 -0.37 -27.82 -12.72
N ARG A 242 0.81 -27.24 -13.01
CA ARG A 242 1.30 -26.04 -12.31
C ARG A 242 0.43 -24.81 -12.60
N PHE A 243 -0.05 -24.67 -13.84
CA PHE A 243 -0.95 -23.59 -14.23
C PHE A 243 -2.29 -23.70 -13.48
N ASN A 244 -2.85 -24.90 -13.41
CA ASN A 244 -4.05 -25.19 -12.63
C ASN A 244 -3.83 -24.89 -11.14
N ASP A 245 -2.75 -25.39 -10.55
CA ASP A 245 -2.43 -25.18 -9.13
C ASP A 245 -2.29 -23.68 -8.79
N LEU A 246 -1.67 -22.90 -9.68
CA LEU A 246 -1.34 -21.50 -9.46
C LEU A 246 -2.56 -20.57 -9.59
N TYR A 247 -3.42 -20.82 -10.58
CA TYR A 247 -4.49 -19.89 -10.95
C TYR A 247 -5.89 -20.38 -10.62
N TYR A 248 -6.11 -21.69 -10.45
CA TYR A 248 -7.43 -22.21 -10.12
C TYR A 248 -7.47 -22.91 -8.75
N GLN A 249 -6.65 -23.92 -8.50
CA GLN A 249 -6.68 -24.64 -7.21
C GLN A 249 -6.43 -23.69 -6.03
N LYS A 250 -5.50 -22.76 -6.16
CA LYS A 250 -5.25 -21.73 -5.15
C LYS A 250 -6.49 -20.86 -4.87
N VAL A 251 -7.30 -20.55 -5.88
CA VAL A 251 -8.56 -19.82 -5.69
C VAL A 251 -9.52 -20.69 -4.88
N LEU A 252 -9.69 -21.96 -5.23
CA LEU A 252 -10.58 -22.87 -4.49
C LEU A 252 -10.18 -23.02 -3.03
N ASP A 253 -8.88 -23.22 -2.75
CA ASP A 253 -8.37 -23.38 -1.39
C ASP A 253 -8.64 -22.12 -0.55
N ARG A 254 -8.43 -20.95 -1.14
CA ARG A 254 -8.69 -19.66 -0.49
C ARG A 254 -10.19 -19.43 -0.27
N MET A 255 -11.04 -19.84 -1.21
CA MET A 255 -12.49 -19.73 -1.06
C MET A 255 -13.02 -20.67 0.02
N ASN A 256 -12.49 -21.87 0.13
CA ASN A 256 -12.83 -22.79 1.21
C ASN A 256 -12.48 -22.19 2.58
N ASN A 257 -11.29 -21.58 2.70
CA ASN A 257 -10.90 -20.86 3.91
C ASN A 257 -11.82 -19.68 4.21
N LEU A 258 -12.25 -18.91 3.18
CA LEU A 258 -13.18 -17.78 3.35
C LEU A 258 -14.53 -18.24 3.92
N LYS A 259 -15.05 -19.39 3.46
CA LYS A 259 -16.33 -19.94 3.93
C LYS A 259 -16.34 -20.29 5.43
N GLU A 260 -15.20 -20.57 6.00
CA GLU A 260 -15.04 -20.86 7.43
C GLU A 260 -14.98 -19.58 8.29
N LEU A 261 -14.84 -18.40 7.68
CA LEU A 261 -14.69 -17.14 8.40
C LEU A 261 -16.07 -16.49 8.68
N ALA A 262 -16.26 -15.98 9.89
CA ALA A 262 -17.54 -15.43 10.37
C ALA A 262 -18.15 -14.31 9.49
N PRO A 263 -17.40 -13.37 8.89
CA PRO A 263 -17.96 -12.33 8.03
C PRO A 263 -18.46 -12.82 6.66
N PHE A 264 -18.27 -14.09 6.31
CA PHE A 264 -18.61 -14.62 4.98
C PHE A 264 -20.10 -14.46 4.63
N SER A 265 -21.00 -14.62 5.61
CA SER A 265 -22.44 -14.49 5.39
C SER A 265 -22.88 -13.13 4.83
N ALA A 266 -22.10 -12.08 5.07
CA ALA A 266 -22.36 -10.75 4.53
C ALA A 266 -21.99 -10.60 3.04
N LEU A 267 -21.25 -11.56 2.47
CA LEU A 267 -20.75 -11.54 1.09
C LEU A 267 -21.56 -12.45 0.15
N ASN A 268 -22.69 -12.99 0.58
CA ASN A 268 -23.40 -14.05 -0.13
C ASN A 268 -24.16 -13.63 -1.38
N SER A 269 -24.49 -12.35 -1.54
CA SER A 269 -25.23 -11.90 -2.73
C SER A 269 -25.10 -10.39 -2.94
N TYR A 270 -24.80 -10.00 -4.16
CA TYR A 270 -24.70 -8.58 -4.57
C TYR A 270 -25.19 -8.39 -5.99
N VAL A 271 -25.67 -7.18 -6.27
CA VAL A 271 -26.07 -6.76 -7.62
C VAL A 271 -24.99 -5.86 -8.21
N VAL A 272 -24.48 -6.25 -9.39
CA VAL A 272 -23.51 -5.48 -10.17
C VAL A 272 -24.01 -5.40 -11.61
N ASN A 273 -24.09 -4.20 -12.19
CA ASN A 273 -24.60 -3.98 -13.55
C ASN A 273 -25.94 -4.65 -13.85
N GLY A 274 -26.84 -4.74 -12.83
CA GLY A 274 -28.15 -5.36 -12.95
C GLY A 274 -28.16 -6.90 -12.83
N THR A 275 -27.01 -7.55 -12.70
CA THR A 275 -26.88 -8.99 -12.48
C THR A 275 -26.65 -9.28 -11.00
N THR A 276 -27.34 -10.29 -10.48
CA THR A 276 -27.12 -10.77 -9.10
C THR A 276 -26.02 -11.82 -9.10
N TYR A 277 -24.97 -11.58 -8.32
CA TYR A 277 -23.88 -12.52 -8.13
C TYR A 277 -23.91 -13.14 -6.73
N SER A 278 -23.57 -14.42 -6.65
CA SER A 278 -23.08 -15.06 -5.43
C SER A 278 -21.60 -15.37 -5.58
N LEU A 279 -20.92 -15.62 -4.47
CA LEU A 279 -19.50 -15.99 -4.52
C LEU A 279 -19.29 -17.31 -5.27
N GLU A 280 -20.19 -18.28 -5.07
CA GLU A 280 -20.16 -19.55 -5.79
C GLU A 280 -20.33 -19.35 -7.29
N GLN A 281 -21.23 -18.46 -7.71
CA GLN A 281 -21.44 -18.16 -9.13
C GLN A 281 -20.18 -17.52 -9.74
N ILE A 282 -19.56 -16.56 -9.05
CA ILE A 282 -18.33 -15.90 -9.52
C ILE A 282 -17.19 -16.93 -9.71
N ILE A 283 -17.07 -17.88 -8.79
CA ILE A 283 -16.05 -18.94 -8.89
C ILE A 283 -16.36 -19.89 -10.05
N SER A 284 -17.64 -20.24 -10.23
CA SER A 284 -18.07 -21.09 -11.35
C SER A 284 -17.79 -20.41 -12.69
N ASP A 285 -18.18 -19.15 -12.84
CA ASP A 285 -17.95 -18.36 -14.04
C ASP A 285 -16.45 -18.20 -14.33
N TYR A 286 -15.66 -17.93 -13.29
CA TYR A 286 -14.20 -17.87 -13.41
C TYR A 286 -13.63 -19.22 -13.89
N HIS A 287 -14.13 -20.33 -13.37
CA HIS A 287 -13.70 -21.68 -13.80
C HIS A 287 -14.02 -21.96 -15.27
N GLU A 288 -15.19 -21.58 -15.74
CA GLU A 288 -15.57 -21.77 -17.14
C GLU A 288 -14.63 -21.00 -18.08
N ILE A 289 -14.34 -19.74 -17.75
CA ILE A 289 -13.39 -18.92 -18.51
C ILE A 289 -11.98 -19.51 -18.42
N PHE A 290 -11.56 -19.94 -17.22
CA PHE A 290 -10.25 -20.59 -17.02
C PHE A 290 -10.05 -21.80 -17.92
N LEU A 291 -11.05 -22.68 -18.03
CA LEU A 291 -10.99 -23.88 -18.89
C LEU A 291 -10.86 -23.54 -20.38
N GLN A 292 -11.50 -22.45 -20.84
CA GLN A 292 -11.36 -21.99 -22.22
C GLN A 292 -9.92 -21.57 -22.51
N PHE A 293 -9.33 -20.71 -21.69
CA PHE A 293 -7.94 -20.28 -21.84
C PHE A 293 -6.93 -21.43 -21.66
N GLU A 294 -7.17 -22.34 -20.71
CA GLU A 294 -6.35 -23.52 -20.51
C GLU A 294 -6.30 -24.37 -21.79
N GLY A 295 -7.43 -24.53 -22.48
CA GLY A 295 -7.53 -25.26 -23.75
C GLY A 295 -6.76 -24.65 -24.92
N GLU A 296 -6.50 -23.34 -24.89
CA GLU A 296 -5.79 -22.57 -25.92
C GLU A 296 -4.27 -22.51 -25.70
N LEU A 297 -3.78 -22.93 -24.53
CA LEU A 297 -2.37 -22.90 -24.21
C LEU A 297 -1.55 -23.83 -25.14
N SER A 298 -0.56 -23.24 -25.78
CA SER A 298 0.29 -23.94 -26.74
C SER A 298 1.79 -23.84 -26.43
N VAL A 299 2.20 -23.00 -25.52
CA VAL A 299 3.58 -22.78 -25.10
C VAL A 299 3.76 -23.19 -23.65
N TYR A 300 4.63 -24.17 -23.40
CA TYR A 300 4.85 -24.77 -22.09
C TYR A 300 6.24 -24.42 -21.59
N THR A 301 6.35 -23.22 -20.99
CA THR A 301 7.61 -22.67 -20.49
C THR A 301 7.47 -22.16 -19.07
N GLU A 302 8.57 -22.14 -18.35
CA GLU A 302 8.72 -21.47 -17.08
C GLU A 302 9.85 -20.44 -17.14
N VAL A 303 9.77 -19.48 -16.30
CA VAL A 303 10.79 -18.42 -16.13
C VAL A 303 11.23 -18.32 -14.67
N ILE A 304 12.41 -17.77 -14.43
CA ILE A 304 12.77 -17.33 -13.11
C ILE A 304 12.05 -16.01 -12.87
N GLY A 305 11.01 -16.02 -12.04
CA GLY A 305 10.13 -14.88 -11.79
C GLY A 305 10.25 -14.36 -10.36
N HIS A 306 9.97 -13.08 -10.15
CA HIS A 306 9.92 -12.44 -8.83
C HIS A 306 8.88 -13.12 -7.91
N GLY A 307 7.71 -13.47 -8.50
CA GLY A 307 6.62 -14.16 -7.83
C GLY A 307 5.73 -13.27 -6.95
N ASP A 308 6.02 -11.96 -6.88
CA ASP A 308 5.15 -10.94 -6.30
C ASP A 308 5.50 -9.53 -6.82
N LEU A 309 5.56 -9.37 -8.15
CA LEU A 309 6.02 -8.16 -8.82
C LEU A 309 4.90 -7.09 -8.87
N CYS A 310 4.33 -6.74 -7.72
CA CYS A 310 3.41 -5.62 -7.58
C CYS A 310 4.18 -4.31 -7.31
N PHE A 311 3.53 -3.17 -7.46
CA PHE A 311 4.17 -1.86 -7.35
C PHE A 311 4.82 -1.60 -5.99
N SER A 312 4.26 -2.11 -4.89
CA SER A 312 4.85 -1.96 -3.55
C SER A 312 6.19 -2.70 -3.38
N ASN A 313 6.50 -3.66 -4.25
CA ASN A 313 7.73 -4.43 -4.23
C ASN A 313 8.78 -3.93 -5.24
N ILE A 314 8.53 -2.77 -5.87
CA ILE A 314 9.39 -2.15 -6.89
C ILE A 314 9.83 -0.77 -6.40
N LEU A 315 11.06 -0.66 -5.94
CA LEU A 315 11.69 0.62 -5.63
C LEU A 315 12.10 1.29 -6.94
N TYR A 316 11.62 2.51 -7.20
CA TYR A 316 11.90 3.22 -8.44
C TYR A 316 12.18 4.69 -8.23
N ASP A 317 13.39 5.12 -8.58
CA ASP A 317 13.76 6.54 -8.64
C ASP A 317 13.66 7.05 -10.09
N LYS A 318 12.67 7.89 -10.36
CA LYS A 318 12.44 8.50 -11.67
C LYS A 318 13.52 9.49 -12.11
N ASN A 319 14.35 10.00 -11.18
CA ASN A 319 15.40 10.97 -11.50
C ASN A 319 16.70 10.27 -11.95
N SER A 320 17.12 9.24 -11.20
CA SER A 320 18.29 8.43 -11.56
C SER A 320 17.96 7.23 -12.44
N TYR A 321 16.67 6.95 -12.62
CA TYR A 321 16.16 5.74 -13.28
C TYR A 321 16.62 4.45 -12.59
N MET A 322 16.96 4.49 -11.30
CA MET A 322 17.26 3.29 -10.52
C MET A 322 15.98 2.48 -10.29
N MET A 323 16.10 1.18 -10.47
CA MET A 323 15.00 0.22 -10.17
C MET A 323 15.57 -0.97 -9.43
N LYS A 324 14.95 -1.33 -8.31
CA LYS A 324 15.30 -2.49 -7.50
C LYS A 324 14.05 -3.17 -6.96
N PHE A 325 14.10 -4.50 -6.90
CA PHE A 325 13.02 -5.33 -6.40
C PHE A 325 13.32 -5.83 -4.99
N ILE A 326 12.26 -5.94 -4.21
CA ILE A 326 12.25 -6.43 -2.81
C ILE A 326 11.11 -7.44 -2.63
N ASP A 327 11.11 -8.18 -1.55
CA ASP A 327 9.98 -9.04 -1.13
C ASP A 327 9.54 -10.08 -2.17
N THR A 328 10.49 -10.88 -2.63
CA THR A 328 10.24 -11.98 -3.57
C THR A 328 9.40 -13.10 -2.96
N LYS A 329 8.86 -13.99 -3.79
CA LYS A 329 8.18 -15.23 -3.33
C LYS A 329 9.04 -16.10 -2.42
N GLY A 330 10.37 -15.94 -2.52
CA GLY A 330 11.35 -16.76 -1.82
C GLY A 330 11.58 -18.13 -2.49
N ALA A 331 12.76 -18.73 -2.22
CA ALA A 331 13.13 -20.06 -2.67
C ALA A 331 14.18 -20.65 -1.73
N LEU A 332 14.15 -21.96 -1.50
CA LEU A 332 15.19 -22.70 -0.79
C LEU A 332 16.11 -23.49 -1.74
N LYS A 333 15.62 -23.75 -2.95
CA LYS A 333 16.32 -24.53 -3.98
C LYS A 333 16.10 -23.89 -5.34
N GLU A 334 17.01 -24.10 -6.27
CA GLU A 334 16.94 -23.55 -7.63
C GLU A 334 15.60 -23.89 -8.33
N LYS A 335 15.06 -25.07 -8.13
CA LYS A 335 13.76 -25.46 -8.70
C LYS A 335 12.60 -24.55 -8.24
N ASP A 336 12.70 -23.91 -7.07
CA ASP A 336 11.66 -23.08 -6.50
C ASP A 336 11.68 -21.66 -7.10
N LEU A 337 12.71 -21.29 -7.85
CA LEU A 337 12.81 -20.02 -8.57
C LEU A 337 11.83 -19.94 -9.75
N TRP A 338 11.54 -21.09 -10.36
CA TRP A 338 10.77 -21.17 -11.59
C TRP A 338 9.27 -20.97 -11.34
N THR A 339 8.63 -20.27 -12.26
CA THR A 339 7.20 -19.95 -12.21
C THR A 339 6.65 -19.74 -13.62
N ASP A 340 5.34 -19.67 -13.74
CA ASP A 340 4.66 -19.33 -14.98
C ASP A 340 5.08 -17.94 -15.49
N PRO A 341 5.32 -17.75 -16.80
CA PRO A 341 5.77 -16.46 -17.36
C PRO A 341 4.76 -15.33 -17.21
N TYR A 342 3.48 -15.64 -17.05
CA TYR A 342 2.39 -14.66 -16.88
C TYR A 342 2.24 -14.17 -15.45
N TYR A 343 2.77 -14.87 -14.44
CA TYR A 343 2.51 -14.53 -13.03
C TYR A 343 2.99 -13.14 -12.63
N ASP A 344 4.22 -12.77 -12.99
CA ASP A 344 4.74 -11.42 -12.70
C ASP A 344 4.00 -10.33 -13.49
N LEU A 345 3.58 -10.65 -14.73
CA LEU A 345 2.76 -9.72 -15.53
C LEU A 345 1.36 -9.55 -14.94
N ALA A 346 0.76 -10.61 -14.40
CA ALA A 346 -0.51 -10.53 -13.68
C ALA A 346 -0.40 -9.67 -12.41
N LYS A 347 0.72 -9.74 -11.69
CA LYS A 347 1.00 -8.89 -10.54
C LYS A 347 1.17 -7.40 -10.92
N LEU A 348 1.80 -7.11 -12.05
CA LEU A 348 1.87 -5.76 -12.60
C LEU A 348 0.49 -5.25 -13.05
N SER A 349 -0.26 -6.11 -13.76
CA SER A 349 -1.64 -5.82 -14.18
C SER A 349 -2.53 -5.53 -12.98
N HIS A 350 -2.40 -6.29 -11.92
CA HIS A 350 -3.09 -6.10 -10.64
C HIS A 350 -2.90 -4.69 -10.06
N SER A 351 -1.69 -4.11 -10.16
CA SER A 351 -1.41 -2.72 -9.78
C SER A 351 -1.95 -1.70 -10.80
N ILE A 352 -1.79 -1.94 -12.13
CA ILE A 352 -2.05 -0.95 -13.19
C ILE A 352 -3.49 -0.99 -13.67
N LEU A 353 -3.98 -2.16 -14.10
CA LEU A 353 -5.33 -2.34 -14.63
C LEU A 353 -6.34 -2.59 -13.51
N GLY A 354 -5.96 -3.42 -12.54
CA GLY A 354 -6.78 -3.80 -11.40
C GLY A 354 -6.80 -2.78 -10.28
N ASN A 355 -5.99 -1.73 -10.34
CA ASN A 355 -5.99 -0.63 -9.37
C ASN A 355 -5.82 -1.09 -7.90
N TYR A 356 -5.13 -2.20 -7.70
CA TYR A 356 -4.91 -2.82 -6.40
C TYR A 356 -4.40 -1.84 -5.35
N ASP A 357 -3.40 -1.02 -5.71
CA ASP A 357 -2.77 -0.11 -4.76
C ASP A 357 -3.74 0.97 -4.25
N PHE A 358 -4.67 1.45 -5.07
CA PHE A 358 -5.74 2.35 -4.64
C PHE A 358 -6.72 1.66 -3.69
N ILE A 359 -7.11 0.42 -3.99
CA ILE A 359 -8.01 -0.35 -3.12
C ILE A 359 -7.31 -0.68 -1.80
N ASN A 360 -6.05 -1.12 -1.87
CA ASN A 360 -5.29 -1.49 -0.68
C ASN A 360 -5.07 -0.31 0.28
N ASN A 361 -4.96 0.92 -0.25
CA ASN A 361 -4.83 2.16 0.52
C ASN A 361 -6.16 2.88 0.76
N GLU A 362 -7.30 2.21 0.59
CA GLU A 362 -8.65 2.74 0.83
C GLU A 362 -9.01 4.01 0.03
N LEU A 363 -8.35 4.20 -1.11
CA LEU A 363 -8.59 5.30 -2.04
C LEU A 363 -9.71 4.95 -3.05
N PHE A 364 -10.81 4.43 -2.56
CA PHE A 364 -11.97 4.02 -3.36
C PHE A 364 -13.29 4.41 -2.68
N ILE A 365 -14.35 4.36 -3.46
CA ILE A 365 -15.74 4.52 -3.00
C ILE A 365 -16.56 3.37 -3.58
N ILE A 366 -17.34 2.72 -2.74
CA ILE A 366 -18.40 1.81 -3.17
C ILE A 366 -19.72 2.54 -2.97
N SER A 367 -20.51 2.65 -4.02
CA SER A 367 -21.82 3.30 -4.03
C SER A 367 -22.87 2.37 -4.61
N LEU A 368 -24.13 2.64 -4.27
CA LEU A 368 -25.30 2.03 -4.92
C LEU A 368 -25.87 3.02 -5.93
N ASN A 369 -26.13 2.56 -7.14
CA ASN A 369 -26.85 3.35 -8.12
C ASN A 369 -28.39 3.22 -7.93
N ASN A 370 -29.17 3.90 -8.76
CA ASN A 370 -30.63 3.89 -8.69
C ASN A 370 -31.26 2.48 -8.89
N SER A 371 -30.53 1.54 -9.47
CA SER A 371 -30.94 0.15 -9.69
C SER A 371 -30.45 -0.78 -8.56
N LEU A 372 -30.01 -0.23 -7.42
CA LEU A 372 -29.41 -0.96 -6.30
C LEU A 372 -28.15 -1.78 -6.71
N SER A 373 -27.52 -1.42 -7.81
CA SER A 373 -26.29 -2.04 -8.28
C SER A 373 -25.09 -1.40 -7.63
N LEU A 374 -24.15 -2.23 -7.15
CA LEU A 374 -22.90 -1.80 -6.58
C LEU A 374 -21.97 -1.26 -7.66
N GLN A 375 -21.33 -0.15 -7.37
CA GLN A 375 -20.32 0.47 -8.23
C GLN A 375 -19.06 0.78 -7.44
N LEU A 376 -17.93 0.38 -7.99
CA LEU A 376 -16.60 0.73 -7.48
C LEU A 376 -16.05 1.92 -8.27
N SER A 377 -15.66 2.97 -7.57
CA SER A 377 -14.97 4.12 -8.17
C SER A 377 -13.72 4.47 -7.36
N LEU A 378 -12.69 4.94 -8.07
CA LEU A 378 -11.41 5.29 -7.45
C LEU A 378 -11.33 6.77 -7.15
N LYS A 379 -10.64 7.12 -6.08
CA LYS A 379 -10.24 8.49 -5.76
C LYS A 379 -8.90 8.81 -6.44
N SER A 380 -8.88 8.79 -7.77
CA SER A 380 -7.66 8.99 -8.55
C SER A 380 -7.90 9.95 -9.71
N ARG A 381 -6.82 10.35 -10.39
CA ARG A 381 -6.86 10.96 -11.71
C ARG A 381 -7.31 9.96 -12.77
N LEU A 382 -7.49 10.41 -14.02
CA LEU A 382 -7.75 9.52 -15.14
C LEU A 382 -6.54 8.60 -15.38
N LEU A 383 -6.74 7.29 -15.21
CA LEU A 383 -5.68 6.27 -15.33
C LEU A 383 -5.58 5.66 -16.73
N THR A 384 -6.61 5.80 -17.55
CA THR A 384 -6.71 5.17 -18.88
C THR A 384 -5.46 5.32 -19.76
N PRO A 385 -4.80 6.49 -19.86
CA PRO A 385 -3.59 6.61 -20.69
C PRO A 385 -2.43 5.73 -20.22
N PHE A 386 -2.30 5.52 -18.91
CA PHE A 386 -1.27 4.65 -18.31
C PHE A 386 -1.59 3.18 -18.54
N GLN A 387 -2.85 2.82 -18.43
CA GLN A 387 -3.36 1.47 -18.68
C GLN A 387 -3.16 1.06 -20.14
N GLN A 388 -3.51 1.96 -21.08
CA GLN A 388 -3.28 1.74 -22.51
C GLN A 388 -1.79 1.58 -22.83
N LEU A 389 -0.91 2.34 -22.18
CA LEU A 389 0.53 2.21 -22.35
C LEU A 389 1.03 0.83 -21.88
N PHE A 390 0.52 0.32 -20.75
CA PHE A 390 0.85 -1.01 -20.26
C PHE A 390 0.38 -2.10 -21.24
N ILE A 391 -0.88 -2.04 -21.68
CA ILE A 391 -1.43 -2.99 -22.67
C ILE A 391 -0.55 -3.03 -23.91
N LYS A 392 -0.23 -1.87 -24.47
CA LYS A 392 0.66 -1.76 -25.64
C LYS A 392 2.02 -2.44 -25.38
N LYS A 393 2.64 -2.25 -24.21
CA LYS A 393 3.93 -2.87 -23.87
C LYS A 393 3.83 -4.38 -23.70
N VAL A 394 2.71 -4.87 -23.19
CA VAL A 394 2.42 -6.32 -23.10
C VAL A 394 2.35 -6.93 -24.50
N GLU A 395 1.60 -6.30 -25.42
CA GLU A 395 1.44 -6.76 -26.79
C GLU A 395 2.76 -6.70 -27.58
N GLU A 396 3.52 -5.61 -27.45
CA GLU A 396 4.86 -5.44 -28.04
C GLU A 396 5.84 -6.55 -27.58
N ALA A 397 5.69 -7.04 -26.34
CA ALA A 397 6.48 -8.12 -25.79
C ALA A 397 5.98 -9.54 -26.16
N GLY A 398 4.88 -9.62 -26.92
CA GLY A 398 4.31 -10.89 -27.41
C GLY A 398 3.50 -11.67 -26.38
N TYR A 399 3.02 -11.02 -25.32
CA TYR A 399 2.14 -11.65 -24.34
C TYR A 399 0.67 -11.37 -24.64
N ASP A 400 -0.19 -12.32 -24.28
CA ASP A 400 -1.64 -12.17 -24.39
C ASP A 400 -2.19 -11.41 -23.18
N ILE A 401 -2.75 -10.23 -23.42
CA ILE A 401 -3.35 -9.40 -22.37
C ILE A 401 -4.58 -10.05 -21.74
N LYS A 402 -5.38 -10.81 -22.48
CA LYS A 402 -6.56 -11.51 -21.94
C LYS A 402 -6.14 -12.59 -20.95
N LEU A 403 -5.09 -13.36 -21.28
CA LEU A 403 -4.53 -14.36 -20.36
C LEU A 403 -3.93 -13.71 -19.11
N ILE A 404 -3.30 -12.53 -19.22
CA ILE A 404 -2.84 -11.75 -18.07
C ILE A 404 -4.03 -11.36 -17.21
N ARG A 405 -5.13 -10.88 -17.79
CA ARG A 405 -6.36 -10.50 -17.06
C ARG A 405 -7.00 -11.69 -16.35
N LEU A 406 -7.03 -12.86 -16.98
CA LEU A 406 -7.49 -14.10 -16.32
C LEU A 406 -6.64 -14.43 -15.09
N CYS A 407 -5.31 -14.43 -15.25
CA CYS A 407 -4.37 -14.66 -14.15
C CYS A 407 -4.54 -13.60 -13.03
N GLU A 408 -4.77 -12.35 -13.38
CA GLU A 408 -5.04 -11.28 -12.44
C GLU A 408 -6.35 -11.50 -11.66
N ALA A 409 -7.43 -11.96 -12.31
CA ALA A 409 -8.67 -12.28 -11.62
C ALA A 409 -8.46 -13.32 -10.51
N SER A 410 -7.61 -14.33 -10.76
CA SER A 410 -7.23 -15.31 -9.73
C SER A 410 -6.57 -14.68 -8.52
N LEU A 411 -5.76 -13.62 -8.73
CA LEU A 411 -5.11 -12.89 -7.64
C LEU A 411 -6.15 -12.20 -6.75
N PHE A 412 -7.10 -11.46 -7.35
CA PHE A 412 -8.17 -10.82 -6.59
C PHE A 412 -9.03 -11.84 -5.83
N LEU A 413 -9.43 -12.92 -6.46
CA LEU A 413 -10.21 -13.96 -5.80
C LEU A 413 -9.44 -14.65 -4.67
N SER A 414 -8.17 -14.97 -4.88
CA SER A 414 -7.37 -15.69 -3.88
C SER A 414 -6.98 -14.83 -2.66
N MET A 415 -7.11 -13.51 -2.72
CA MET A 415 -6.74 -12.64 -1.61
C MET A 415 -7.90 -12.26 -0.69
N LEU A 416 -9.16 -12.55 -1.04
CA LEU A 416 -10.33 -12.19 -0.24
C LEU A 416 -10.21 -12.61 1.24
N PRO A 417 -9.84 -13.85 1.61
CA PRO A 417 -9.70 -14.25 3.01
C PRO A 417 -8.56 -13.56 3.73
N LEU A 418 -7.55 -13.05 3.01
CA LEU A 418 -6.41 -12.35 3.60
C LEU A 418 -6.74 -10.93 4.09
N HIS A 419 -7.88 -10.39 3.67
CA HIS A 419 -8.33 -9.03 3.99
C HIS A 419 -9.71 -9.02 4.65
N ILE A 420 -10.10 -10.13 5.27
CA ILE A 420 -11.44 -10.29 5.86
C ILE A 420 -11.69 -9.36 7.05
N ASP A 421 -10.63 -8.85 7.66
CA ASP A 421 -10.65 -7.80 8.67
C ASP A 421 -11.20 -6.47 8.14
N ASN A 422 -11.16 -6.25 6.83
CA ASN A 422 -11.74 -5.07 6.17
C ASN A 422 -12.76 -5.48 5.08
N PRO A 423 -14.05 -5.68 5.45
CA PRO A 423 -15.09 -6.13 4.50
C PRO A 423 -15.30 -5.20 3.31
N ARG A 424 -15.06 -3.89 3.46
CA ARG A 424 -15.15 -2.93 2.35
C ARG A 424 -14.07 -3.20 1.30
N LYS A 425 -12.85 -3.49 1.74
CA LYS A 425 -11.74 -3.83 0.87
C LYS A 425 -11.99 -5.15 0.15
N VAL A 426 -12.48 -6.16 0.87
CA VAL A 426 -12.88 -7.45 0.29
C VAL A 426 -13.94 -7.27 -0.79
N LEU A 427 -14.97 -6.46 -0.53
CA LEU A 427 -16.01 -6.16 -1.53
C LEU A 427 -15.43 -5.44 -2.75
N ALA A 428 -14.49 -4.49 -2.57
CA ALA A 428 -13.83 -3.81 -3.68
C ALA A 428 -13.03 -4.78 -4.57
N PHE A 429 -12.27 -5.71 -3.96
CA PHE A 429 -11.54 -6.74 -4.70
C PHE A 429 -12.49 -7.66 -5.47
N LEU A 430 -13.60 -8.02 -4.87
CA LEU A 430 -14.61 -8.84 -5.52
C LEU A 430 -15.26 -8.14 -6.71
N LEU A 431 -15.64 -6.86 -6.55
CA LEU A 431 -16.19 -6.04 -7.65
C LEU A 431 -15.19 -5.93 -8.81
N ASN A 432 -13.91 -5.82 -8.50
CA ASN A 432 -12.87 -5.78 -9.51
C ASN A 432 -12.71 -7.14 -10.23
N ALA A 433 -12.79 -8.26 -9.51
CA ALA A 433 -12.78 -9.59 -10.12
C ALA A 433 -14.00 -9.80 -11.04
N ILE A 434 -15.19 -9.33 -10.65
CA ILE A 434 -16.39 -9.35 -11.50
C ILE A 434 -16.19 -8.52 -12.75
N GLN A 435 -15.65 -7.31 -12.62
CA GLN A 435 -15.35 -6.46 -13.78
C GLN A 435 -14.40 -7.14 -14.77
N ILE A 436 -13.33 -7.77 -14.29
CA ILE A 436 -12.40 -8.52 -15.13
C ILE A 436 -13.10 -9.68 -15.84
N LYS A 437 -13.96 -10.40 -15.13
CA LYS A 437 -14.78 -11.47 -15.71
C LYS A 437 -15.65 -10.94 -16.85
N GLU A 438 -16.40 -9.85 -16.62
CA GLU A 438 -17.25 -9.23 -17.65
C GLU A 438 -16.43 -8.75 -18.86
N GLU A 439 -15.24 -8.20 -18.65
CA GLU A 439 -14.32 -7.80 -19.73
C GLU A 439 -13.88 -9.02 -20.58
N LEU A 440 -13.59 -10.14 -19.95
CA LEU A 440 -13.17 -11.37 -20.65
C LEU A 440 -14.33 -11.99 -21.46
N GLU A 441 -15.54 -11.99 -20.94
CA GLU A 441 -16.75 -12.50 -21.62
C GLU A 441 -17.17 -11.66 -22.83
N GLN A 442 -17.05 -10.33 -22.77
CA GLN A 442 -17.42 -9.44 -23.89
C GLN A 442 -16.47 -9.53 -25.07
N ASN A 443 -15.29 -10.09 -24.90
CA ASN A 443 -14.24 -10.19 -25.91
C ASN A 443 -14.03 -11.62 -26.44
N VAL A 444 -14.90 -12.56 -26.02
CA VAL A 444 -15.07 -13.89 -26.59
C VAL A 444 -16.26 -13.84 -27.56
#